data_f54d2ec83e030d5abbb80ed5ffb8ce43
#
_entry.id   f54d2ec83e030d5abbb80ed5ffb8ce43
#
_cell.length_a   1.000
_cell.length_b   1.000
_cell.length_c   1.000
_cell.angle_alpha   90.00
_cell.angle_beta   90.00
_cell.angle_gamma   90.00
#
_symmetry.space_group_name_H-M   'P 1'
#
loop_
_entity.id
_entity.type
_entity.pdbx_description
1 polymer ?
#
loop_
_entity_poly.entity_id
_entity_poly.type
_entity_poly.pdbx_seq_one_letter_code
_entity_poly.pdbx_strand_id
1 'polypeptide(L)'
;IGSRDSVYIDNSGIVTRSRIVLLENDYLTYQSNRIPVQAMAADSAYFELFPYRVLQGSVSLEDPASVLLMEGFAKKLFGKENPIGKILTYSNGKEIRVTGILEEPINKRMFNFDLVLSSKLSSLWERMPLDFIRFTSETEVMKANKAGSYPRFINQDARSGDSRKYTFSLVPISDMYWDRALIGRSGPDMLVSGNRSQLFILGGICLLILLAGVMNFINLYLVLMVKRGKVYSLRKVFGADRKALFKQIFIENF
;
A
#
# COMPACT_ATOMS: atom_id res chain seq x y z
N ILE A 1 23.92 12.32 25.89
CA ILE A 1 22.76 12.58 25.01
C ILE A 1 22.29 11.19 24.62
N GLY A 2 21.36 10.62 25.43
CA GLY A 2 20.85 9.28 25.27
C GLY A 2 19.93 9.21 24.07
N SER A 3 20.13 8.18 23.25
CA SER A 3 19.21 7.82 22.18
C SER A 3 17.83 7.55 22.77
N ARG A 4 16.88 8.42 22.51
CA ARG A 4 15.46 8.14 22.66
C ARG A 4 15.15 6.98 21.73
N ASP A 5 14.49 5.95 22.29
CA ASP A 5 13.69 5.01 21.53
C ASP A 5 14.37 3.81 20.89
N SER A 6 14.99 2.95 21.70
CA SER A 6 15.16 1.56 21.30
C SER A 6 14.00 0.72 21.87
N VAL A 7 13.03 0.38 21.02
CA VAL A 7 12.15 -0.76 21.31
C VAL A 7 13.06 -1.98 21.42
N TYR A 8 13.17 -2.54 22.61
CA TYR A 8 13.94 -3.76 22.84
C TYR A 8 13.13 -4.92 22.30
N ILE A 9 13.36 -5.26 21.04
CA ILE A 9 12.91 -6.52 20.45
C ILE A 9 14.05 -7.50 20.72
N ASP A 10 13.73 -8.64 21.31
CA ASP A 10 14.67 -9.75 21.34
C ASP A 10 15.09 -10.01 19.88
N ASN A 11 16.38 -9.78 19.59
CA ASN A 11 16.89 -9.83 18.21
C ASN A 11 17.00 -11.27 17.68
N SER A 12 16.60 -12.26 18.44
CA SER A 12 16.55 -13.64 18.00
C SER A 12 15.56 -13.77 16.85
N GLY A 13 16.04 -14.14 15.67
CA GLY A 13 15.21 -14.37 14.48
C GLY A 13 14.95 -13.15 13.59
N ILE A 14 15.48 -11.97 13.90
CA ILE A 14 15.41 -10.80 13.02
C ILE A 14 16.48 -10.89 11.94
N VAL A 15 16.06 -10.80 10.67
CA VAL A 15 16.96 -10.79 9.50
C VAL A 15 17.34 -9.36 9.13
N THR A 16 16.31 -8.51 8.98
CA THR A 16 16.50 -7.11 8.57
C THR A 16 15.47 -6.25 9.30
N ARG A 17 15.88 -5.09 9.74
CA ARG A 17 15.01 -4.07 10.32
C ARG A 17 15.27 -2.75 9.63
N SER A 18 14.21 -2.06 9.25
CA SER A 18 14.29 -0.70 8.74
C SER A 18 13.29 0.18 9.45
N ARG A 19 13.68 1.42 9.68
CA ARG A 19 12.83 2.46 10.24
C ARG A 19 12.62 3.54 9.22
N ILE A 20 11.35 3.87 8.98
CA ILE A 20 10.98 4.96 8.09
C ILE A 20 10.18 6.03 8.82
N VAL A 21 10.25 7.25 8.30
CA VAL A 21 9.39 8.37 8.71
C VAL A 21 8.75 8.94 7.47
N LEU A 22 7.42 9.06 7.47
CA LEU A 22 6.68 9.67 6.39
C LEU A 22 6.53 11.17 6.65
N LEU A 23 6.87 11.98 5.66
CA LEU A 23 7.02 13.43 5.75
C LEU A 23 6.05 14.08 4.77
N GLU A 24 4.85 14.37 5.27
CA GLU A 24 3.79 15.00 4.49
C GLU A 24 3.89 16.52 4.55
N ASN A 25 3.37 17.17 3.50
CA ASN A 25 3.29 18.61 3.40
C ASN A 25 4.64 19.33 3.49
N ASP A 26 5.69 18.68 3.04
CA ASP A 26 7.02 19.26 2.92
C ASP A 26 7.25 19.86 1.52
N TYR A 27 8.33 20.58 1.36
CA TYR A 27 8.70 21.17 0.07
C TYR A 27 10.20 21.11 -0.16
N LEU A 28 10.56 21.10 -1.43
CA LEU A 28 11.92 21.32 -1.90
C LEU A 28 12.03 22.72 -2.54
N THR A 29 13.18 23.32 -2.41
CA THR A 29 13.52 24.52 -3.16
C THR A 29 14.61 24.19 -4.17
N TYR A 30 14.32 24.46 -5.44
CA TYR A 30 15.28 24.35 -6.54
C TYR A 30 15.15 25.59 -7.44
N GLN A 31 16.27 26.25 -7.75
CA GLN A 31 16.30 27.50 -8.55
C GLN A 31 15.25 28.54 -8.09
N SER A 32 15.16 28.77 -6.76
CA SER A 32 14.21 29.68 -6.11
C SER A 32 12.73 29.26 -6.16
N ASN A 33 12.39 28.15 -6.79
CA ASN A 33 11.03 27.62 -6.83
C ASN A 33 10.79 26.65 -5.67
N ARG A 34 9.69 26.85 -4.94
CA ARG A 34 9.21 25.90 -3.93
C ARG A 34 8.28 24.88 -4.57
N ILE A 35 8.59 23.62 -4.38
CA ILE A 35 7.88 22.49 -4.98
C ILE A 35 7.38 21.60 -3.85
N PRO A 36 6.07 21.41 -3.70
CA PRO A 36 5.52 20.51 -2.70
C PRO A 36 5.93 19.07 -3.02
N VAL A 37 6.29 18.32 -1.99
CA VAL A 37 6.76 16.93 -2.12
C VAL A 37 6.18 16.05 -1.03
N GLN A 38 5.99 14.80 -1.38
CA GLN A 38 5.79 13.72 -0.42
C GLN A 38 7.14 13.04 -0.19
N ALA A 39 7.73 13.26 0.97
CA ALA A 39 9.03 12.72 1.29
C ALA A 39 8.93 11.56 2.27
N MET A 40 9.87 10.64 2.17
CA MET A 40 10.07 9.58 3.14
C MET A 40 11.52 9.64 3.61
N ALA A 41 11.77 9.52 4.91
CA ALA A 41 13.10 9.28 5.43
C ALA A 41 13.26 7.80 5.72
N ALA A 42 14.37 7.21 5.27
CA ALA A 42 14.66 5.79 5.44
C ALA A 42 16.15 5.55 5.65
N ASP A 43 16.48 4.37 6.14
CA ASP A 43 17.84 3.83 6.13
C ASP A 43 18.05 2.94 4.89
N SER A 44 19.31 2.53 4.64
CA SER A 44 19.64 1.68 3.49
C SER A 44 19.00 0.30 3.58
N ALA A 45 18.68 -0.19 4.79
CA ALA A 45 18.01 -1.47 5.00
C ALA A 45 16.58 -1.50 4.47
N TYR A 46 15.96 -0.33 4.26
CA TYR A 46 14.66 -0.22 3.60
C TYR A 46 14.65 -0.89 2.22
N PHE A 47 15.71 -0.69 1.46
CA PHE A 47 15.81 -1.23 0.10
C PHE A 47 16.12 -2.74 0.04
N GLU A 48 16.56 -3.33 1.17
CA GLU A 48 16.64 -4.79 1.31
C GLU A 48 15.25 -5.42 1.57
N LEU A 49 14.37 -4.69 2.26
CA LEU A 49 12.99 -5.11 2.53
C LEU A 49 12.08 -4.86 1.32
N PHE A 50 12.27 -3.70 0.67
CA PHE A 50 11.48 -3.22 -0.45
C PHE A 50 12.40 -2.86 -1.63
N PRO A 51 12.75 -3.84 -2.47
CA PRO A 51 13.67 -3.60 -3.57
C PRO A 51 13.06 -2.67 -4.63
N TYR A 52 13.81 -1.64 -4.98
CA TYR A 52 13.53 -0.74 -6.09
C TYR A 52 14.62 -0.91 -7.15
N ARG A 53 14.23 -0.83 -8.42
CA ARG A 53 15.22 -0.76 -9.50
C ARG A 53 15.82 0.63 -9.54
N VAL A 54 17.16 0.69 -9.56
CA VAL A 54 17.92 1.92 -9.68
C VAL A 54 18.17 2.19 -11.15
N LEU A 55 17.72 3.34 -11.63
CA LEU A 55 17.96 3.78 -13.02
C LEU A 55 19.30 4.47 -13.17
N GLN A 56 19.69 5.28 -12.16
CA GLN A 56 20.95 6.02 -12.15
C GLN A 56 21.44 6.18 -10.71
N GLY A 57 22.76 6.25 -10.53
CA GLY A 57 23.38 6.46 -9.21
C GLY A 57 23.38 5.23 -8.32
N SER A 58 23.19 5.44 -7.01
CA SER A 58 23.20 4.39 -5.99
C SER A 58 22.12 4.62 -4.93
N VAL A 59 21.69 3.54 -4.24
CA VAL A 59 20.70 3.60 -3.13
C VAL A 59 21.33 3.89 -1.78
N SER A 60 22.57 4.35 -1.73
CA SER A 60 23.22 4.64 -0.44
C SER A 60 22.61 5.87 0.21
N LEU A 61 22.13 5.70 1.44
CA LEU A 61 21.62 6.75 2.32
C LEU A 61 22.54 6.96 3.54
N GLU A 62 23.82 6.58 3.42
CA GLU A 62 24.80 6.70 4.49
C GLU A 62 25.17 8.16 4.79
N ASP A 63 25.25 8.99 3.73
CA ASP A 63 25.45 10.43 3.89
C ASP A 63 24.11 11.09 4.28
N PRO A 64 24.07 11.84 5.39
CA PRO A 64 22.88 12.59 5.79
C PRO A 64 22.33 13.54 4.72
N ALA A 65 23.17 14.03 3.83
CA ALA A 65 22.77 14.92 2.73
C ALA A 65 22.30 14.17 1.49
N SER A 66 22.28 12.83 1.46
CA SER A 66 21.84 12.07 0.30
C SER A 66 20.32 12.06 0.15
N VAL A 67 19.87 12.16 -1.09
CA VAL A 67 18.46 12.00 -1.48
C VAL A 67 18.34 11.14 -2.72
N LEU A 68 17.35 10.25 -2.71
CA LEU A 68 16.94 9.45 -3.86
C LEU A 68 15.63 10.02 -4.38
N LEU A 69 15.50 10.16 -5.69
CA LEU A 69 14.28 10.68 -6.32
C LEU A 69 13.58 9.56 -7.09
N MET A 70 12.25 9.60 -7.11
CA MET A 70 11.47 8.80 -8.04
C MET A 70 11.62 9.36 -9.46
N GLU A 71 11.63 8.49 -10.46
CA GLU A 71 11.84 8.85 -11.87
C GLU A 71 10.90 9.95 -12.35
N GLY A 72 9.60 9.81 -12.05
CA GLY A 72 8.58 10.79 -12.44
C GLY A 72 8.84 12.16 -11.85
N PHE A 73 9.24 12.21 -10.58
CA PHE A 73 9.58 13.46 -9.90
C PHE A 73 10.89 14.07 -10.43
N ALA A 74 11.91 13.25 -10.66
CA ALA A 74 13.16 13.71 -11.25
C ALA A 74 12.94 14.32 -12.64
N LYS A 75 12.13 13.70 -13.50
CA LYS A 75 11.75 14.25 -14.81
C LYS A 75 11.00 15.57 -14.71
N LYS A 76 10.08 15.69 -13.73
CA LYS A 76 9.34 16.93 -13.47
C LYS A 76 10.27 18.07 -13.05
N LEU A 77 11.30 17.78 -12.25
CA LEU A 77 12.20 18.76 -11.65
C LEU A 77 13.30 19.21 -12.60
N PHE A 78 13.93 18.27 -13.33
CA PHE A 78 15.13 18.49 -14.14
C PHE A 78 14.90 18.35 -15.64
N GLY A 79 13.72 17.87 -16.07
CA GLY A 79 13.43 17.63 -17.48
C GLY A 79 14.35 16.55 -18.07
N LYS A 80 15.23 16.97 -18.99
CA LYS A 80 16.20 16.10 -19.65
C LYS A 80 17.61 16.19 -19.05
N GLU A 81 17.83 17.08 -18.08
CA GLU A 81 19.13 17.22 -17.43
C GLU A 81 19.44 16.01 -16.55
N ASN A 82 20.73 15.70 -16.41
CA ASN A 82 21.19 14.68 -15.46
C ASN A 82 20.94 15.17 -14.01
N PRO A 83 20.11 14.48 -13.23
CA PRO A 83 19.80 14.89 -11.87
C PRO A 83 20.88 14.53 -10.85
N ILE A 84 21.75 13.56 -11.13
CA ILE A 84 22.76 13.09 -10.18
C ILE A 84 23.76 14.19 -9.84
N GLY A 85 23.99 14.35 -8.53
CA GLY A 85 24.88 15.37 -7.98
C GLY A 85 24.28 16.77 -7.85
N LYS A 86 23.08 17.01 -8.37
CA LYS A 86 22.37 18.29 -8.18
C LYS A 86 22.06 18.51 -6.71
N ILE A 87 22.14 19.77 -6.27
CA ILE A 87 21.85 20.18 -4.89
C ILE A 87 20.45 20.80 -4.84
N LEU A 88 19.69 20.37 -3.86
CA LEU A 88 18.34 20.85 -3.55
C LEU A 88 18.34 21.34 -2.11
N THR A 89 17.47 22.30 -1.79
CA THR A 89 17.28 22.74 -0.40
C THR A 89 15.97 22.16 0.12
N TYR A 90 16.06 21.38 1.20
CA TYR A 90 14.87 20.79 1.85
C TYR A 90 14.18 21.82 2.75
N SER A 91 12.93 21.59 3.12
CA SER A 91 12.07 22.50 3.90
C SER A 91 12.69 23.02 5.21
N ASN A 92 13.60 22.27 5.80
CA ASN A 92 14.36 22.67 7.00
C ASN A 92 15.59 23.55 6.70
N GLY A 93 15.78 24.00 5.46
CA GLY A 93 16.90 24.82 5.03
C GLY A 93 18.20 24.05 4.77
N LYS A 94 18.23 22.72 4.93
CA LYS A 94 19.41 21.91 4.66
C LYS A 94 19.57 21.60 3.18
N GLU A 95 20.80 21.65 2.72
CA GLU A 95 21.16 21.18 1.39
C GLU A 95 21.21 19.67 1.35
N ILE A 96 20.61 19.10 0.32
CA ILE A 96 20.61 17.67 0.03
C ILE A 96 21.06 17.46 -1.40
N ARG A 97 21.75 16.34 -1.65
CA ARG A 97 22.35 16.00 -2.94
C ARG A 97 21.67 14.78 -3.53
N VAL A 98 21.29 14.85 -4.78
CA VAL A 98 20.72 13.72 -5.52
C VAL A 98 21.78 12.66 -5.75
N THR A 99 21.62 11.49 -5.15
CA THR A 99 22.56 10.36 -5.24
C THR A 99 22.05 9.20 -6.09
N GLY A 100 20.74 9.13 -6.31
CA GLY A 100 20.16 8.08 -7.14
C GLY A 100 18.75 8.38 -7.62
N ILE A 101 18.38 7.69 -8.70
CA ILE A 101 17.04 7.74 -9.29
C ILE A 101 16.46 6.34 -9.24
N LEU A 102 15.26 6.24 -8.66
CA LEU A 102 14.50 5.01 -8.51
C LEU A 102 13.43 4.92 -9.61
N GLU A 103 13.27 3.73 -10.18
CA GLU A 103 12.21 3.45 -11.15
C GLU A 103 10.83 3.47 -10.46
N GLU A 104 9.83 4.04 -11.14
CA GLU A 104 8.45 3.92 -10.70
C GLU A 104 8.03 2.44 -10.76
N PRO A 105 7.64 1.81 -9.62
CA PRO A 105 7.21 0.42 -9.67
C PRO A 105 5.91 0.28 -10.46
N ILE A 106 5.87 -0.72 -11.32
CA ILE A 106 4.69 -1.06 -12.16
C ILE A 106 3.48 -1.41 -11.26
N ASN A 107 3.74 -2.07 -10.14
CA ASN A 107 2.73 -2.45 -9.16
C ASN A 107 2.49 -1.31 -8.16
N LYS A 108 1.30 -1.30 -7.54
CA LYS A 108 0.98 -0.32 -6.50
C LYS A 108 1.98 -0.40 -5.35
N ARG A 109 2.55 0.74 -5.00
CA ARG A 109 3.39 0.92 -3.81
C ARG A 109 2.54 0.91 -2.55
N MET A 110 3.13 0.50 -1.45
CA MET A 110 2.52 0.69 -0.13
C MET A 110 2.51 2.18 0.25
N PHE A 111 3.61 2.89 -0.05
CA PHE A 111 3.77 4.30 0.22
C PHE A 111 3.91 5.09 -1.08
N ASN A 112 3.20 6.20 -1.16
CA ASN A 112 3.31 7.14 -2.26
C ASN A 112 4.28 8.25 -1.84
N PHE A 113 5.46 8.31 -2.46
CA PHE A 113 6.49 9.31 -2.18
C PHE A 113 7.19 9.72 -3.47
N ASP A 114 7.66 10.97 -3.47
CA ASP A 114 8.43 11.56 -4.57
C ASP A 114 9.93 11.36 -4.39
N LEU A 115 10.36 11.29 -3.12
CA LEU A 115 11.78 11.18 -2.77
C LEU A 115 12.00 10.45 -1.44
N VAL A 116 13.22 9.93 -1.28
CA VAL A 116 13.68 9.29 -0.04
C VAL A 116 14.91 10.03 0.47
N LEU A 117 14.81 10.54 1.70
CA LEU A 117 15.88 11.19 2.43
C LEU A 117 16.61 10.18 3.31
N SER A 118 17.88 10.46 3.62
CA SER A 118 18.60 9.71 4.64
C SER A 118 17.94 9.89 6.01
N SER A 119 17.71 8.78 6.72
CA SER A 119 17.24 8.79 8.10
C SER A 119 18.22 9.49 9.07
N LYS A 120 19.48 9.68 8.65
CA LYS A 120 20.51 10.40 9.41
C LYS A 120 20.35 11.94 9.38
N LEU A 121 19.42 12.46 8.56
CA LEU A 121 19.12 13.89 8.52
C LEU A 121 18.42 14.31 9.82
N SER A 122 19.10 15.04 10.68
CA SER A 122 18.89 15.20 12.13
C SER A 122 17.58 15.84 12.60
N SER A 123 16.67 16.28 11.71
CA SER A 123 15.43 16.97 12.11
C SER A 123 14.17 16.12 11.97
N LEU A 124 14.30 14.85 11.57
CA LEU A 124 13.16 14.03 11.13
C LEU A 124 12.55 13.18 12.25
N TRP A 125 13.18 13.10 13.41
CA TRP A 125 12.82 12.18 14.49
C TRP A 125 11.70 12.66 15.43
N GLU A 126 11.16 13.84 15.20
CA GLU A 126 10.02 14.35 15.99
C GLU A 126 8.68 13.73 15.58
N ARG A 127 8.65 13.05 14.44
CA ARG A 127 7.45 12.38 13.89
C ARG A 127 7.45 10.89 14.28
N MET A 128 6.28 10.28 14.32
CA MET A 128 6.13 8.86 14.64
C MET A 128 6.75 7.98 13.54
N PRO A 129 7.79 7.19 13.84
CA PRO A 129 8.39 6.29 12.88
C PRO A 129 7.53 5.03 12.69
N LEU A 130 7.65 4.42 11.51
CA LEU A 130 7.17 3.07 11.22
C LEU A 130 8.38 2.14 11.16
N ASP A 131 8.36 1.09 11.96
CA ASP A 131 9.40 0.06 11.96
C ASP A 131 8.94 -1.15 11.13
N PHE A 132 9.74 -1.55 10.15
CA PHE A 132 9.56 -2.76 9.37
C PHE A 132 10.61 -3.79 9.76
N ILE A 133 10.17 -5.00 10.02
CA ILE A 133 11.03 -6.07 10.51
C ILE A 133 10.74 -7.33 9.69
N ARG A 134 11.81 -7.94 9.16
CA ARG A 134 11.76 -9.24 8.53
C ARG A 134 12.33 -10.29 9.48
N PHE A 135 11.55 -11.31 9.77
CA PHE A 135 11.94 -12.44 10.59
C PHE A 135 12.36 -13.63 9.71
N THR A 136 13.15 -14.52 10.28
CA THR A 136 13.56 -15.77 9.64
C THR A 136 12.41 -16.74 9.42
N SER A 137 11.39 -16.71 10.29
CA SER A 137 10.24 -17.61 10.23
C SER A 137 9.01 -17.00 10.88
N GLU A 138 7.83 -17.51 10.52
CA GLU A 138 6.55 -17.15 11.12
C GLU A 138 6.46 -17.52 12.61
N THR A 139 7.15 -18.57 13.02
CA THR A 139 7.22 -18.98 14.42
C THR A 139 7.90 -17.93 15.30
N GLU A 140 8.92 -17.23 14.79
CA GLU A 140 9.57 -16.15 15.49
C GLU A 140 8.65 -14.92 15.62
N VAL A 141 7.86 -14.60 14.60
CA VAL A 141 6.81 -13.56 14.68
C VAL A 141 5.79 -13.89 15.76
N MET A 142 5.34 -15.17 15.83
CA MET A 142 4.38 -15.61 16.84
C MET A 142 4.97 -15.52 18.25
N LYS A 143 6.24 -15.91 18.44
CA LYS A 143 6.93 -15.75 19.72
C LYS A 143 7.04 -14.29 20.12
N ALA A 144 7.43 -13.43 19.18
CA ALA A 144 7.53 -12.01 19.39
C ALA A 144 6.18 -11.39 19.79
N ASN A 145 5.07 -11.78 19.14
CA ASN A 145 3.73 -11.34 19.50
C ASN A 145 3.23 -11.91 20.84
N LYS A 146 3.55 -13.18 21.17
CA LYS A 146 3.19 -13.82 22.45
C LYS A 146 3.97 -13.24 23.64
N ALA A 147 5.20 -12.83 23.44
CA ALA A 147 5.96 -12.10 24.45
C ALA A 147 5.25 -10.79 24.87
N GLY A 148 4.19 -10.45 24.16
CA GLY A 148 2.96 -9.72 24.61
C GLY A 148 3.17 -8.28 24.92
N SER A 149 4.34 -7.81 24.86
CA SER A 149 4.57 -6.41 25.13
C SER A 149 6.01 -6.13 24.80
N TYR A 150 6.20 -5.53 23.66
CA TYR A 150 7.41 -4.74 23.52
C TYR A 150 7.29 -3.66 24.58
N PRO A 151 8.03 -3.80 25.68
CA PRO A 151 7.88 -2.87 26.76
C PRO A 151 8.49 -1.55 26.36
N ARG A 152 7.68 -0.54 26.41
CA ARG A 152 8.05 0.80 26.78
C ARG A 152 8.57 1.72 25.71
N PHE A 153 7.67 2.60 25.32
CA PHE A 153 8.04 3.99 25.42
C PHE A 153 7.46 4.57 26.72
N ILE A 154 8.31 4.79 27.69
CA ILE A 154 8.01 5.74 28.75
C ILE A 154 8.44 7.08 28.16
N ASN A 155 7.50 7.81 27.57
CA ASN A 155 7.70 9.22 27.38
C ASN A 155 7.58 9.86 28.77
N GLN A 156 8.70 9.98 29.43
CA GLN A 156 8.82 10.87 30.57
C GLN A 156 8.81 12.28 29.98
N ASP A 157 7.63 12.82 29.71
CA ASP A 157 7.49 14.25 29.65
C ASP A 157 7.83 14.79 31.04
N ALA A 158 9.07 15.27 31.16
CA ALA A 158 9.60 15.81 32.41
C ALA A 158 8.78 16.99 32.97
N ARG A 159 7.74 17.42 32.25
CA ARG A 159 6.83 18.50 32.63
C ARG A 159 5.49 18.03 33.19
N SER A 160 5.02 16.81 32.93
CA SER A 160 3.68 16.37 33.36
C SER A 160 3.64 15.23 34.37
N GLY A 161 4.77 14.58 34.64
CA GLY A 161 4.81 13.43 35.56
C GLY A 161 3.96 12.21 35.11
N ASP A 162 3.39 12.27 33.90
CA ASP A 162 2.51 11.24 33.37
C ASP A 162 3.29 10.21 32.57
N SER A 163 3.37 9.00 33.07
CA SER A 163 4.04 7.87 32.43
C SER A 163 3.01 7.12 31.56
N ARG A 164 2.91 7.49 30.30
CA ARG A 164 2.06 6.76 29.34
C ARG A 164 2.73 5.46 28.93
N LYS A 165 2.05 4.36 29.16
CA LYS A 165 2.47 3.03 28.73
C LYS A 165 1.89 2.73 27.36
N TYR A 166 2.73 2.61 26.35
CA TYR A 166 2.32 2.21 25.01
C TYR A 166 2.53 0.71 24.82
N THR A 167 1.58 0.06 24.19
CA THR A 167 1.70 -1.35 23.79
C THR A 167 1.83 -1.40 22.28
N PHE A 168 2.83 -2.10 21.79
CA PHE A 168 3.06 -2.31 20.36
C PHE A 168 2.76 -3.75 20.00
N SER A 169 2.22 -3.97 18.81
CA SER A 169 2.02 -5.29 18.24
C SER A 169 2.63 -5.34 16.85
N LEU A 170 3.17 -6.51 16.48
CA LEU A 170 3.59 -6.77 15.11
C LEU A 170 2.37 -7.11 14.28
N VAL A 171 2.23 -6.44 13.16
CA VAL A 171 1.14 -6.63 12.21
C VAL A 171 1.74 -7.08 10.88
N PRO A 172 1.20 -8.14 10.24
CA PRO A 172 1.63 -8.54 8.91
C PRO A 172 1.46 -7.38 7.91
N ILE A 173 2.43 -7.23 7.03
CA ILE A 173 2.43 -6.14 6.04
C ILE A 173 1.22 -6.22 5.08
N SER A 174 0.73 -7.44 4.81
CA SER A 174 -0.50 -7.69 4.03
C SER A 174 -1.73 -7.05 4.65
N ASP A 175 -1.79 -6.99 5.98
CA ASP A 175 -2.96 -6.48 6.71
C ASP A 175 -2.97 -4.95 6.73
N MET A 176 -1.80 -4.31 6.67
CA MET A 176 -1.69 -2.86 6.57
C MET A 176 -2.42 -2.28 5.36
N TYR A 177 -2.43 -3.01 4.24
CA TYR A 177 -3.14 -2.56 3.03
C TYR A 177 -4.65 -2.51 3.22
N TRP A 178 -5.22 -3.45 3.98
CA TRP A 178 -6.65 -3.60 4.14
C TRP A 178 -7.23 -2.94 5.38
N ASP A 179 -6.40 -2.68 6.38
CA ASP A 179 -6.83 -2.12 7.66
C ASP A 179 -6.03 -0.86 8.02
N ARG A 180 -6.54 0.26 7.56
CA ARG A 180 -5.95 1.58 7.87
C ARG A 180 -5.96 1.90 9.37
N ALA A 181 -6.84 1.27 10.15
CA ALA A 181 -6.91 1.50 11.58
C ALA A 181 -5.66 1.02 12.33
N LEU A 182 -4.93 0.05 11.76
CA LEU A 182 -3.66 -0.44 12.33
C LEU A 182 -2.54 0.61 12.33
N ILE A 183 -2.64 1.61 11.45
CA ILE A 183 -1.65 2.70 11.34
C ILE A 183 -2.07 3.94 12.13
N GLY A 184 -3.26 3.89 12.72
CA GLY A 184 -3.87 4.99 13.42
C GLY A 184 -4.77 5.86 12.53
N ARG A 185 -5.75 6.54 13.16
CA ARG A 185 -6.70 7.42 12.46
C ARG A 185 -6.04 8.62 11.77
N SER A 186 -4.83 8.94 12.18
CA SER A 186 -3.99 10.01 11.63
C SER A 186 -2.87 9.46 10.75
N GLY A 187 -3.06 8.26 10.18
CA GLY A 187 -2.09 7.68 9.26
C GLY A 187 -1.89 8.61 8.06
N PRO A 188 -0.63 8.75 7.61
CA PRO A 188 -0.29 9.67 6.55
C PRO A 188 -1.06 9.35 5.26
N ASP A 189 -1.43 10.39 4.50
CA ASP A 189 -2.09 10.26 3.19
C ASP A 189 -1.19 9.58 2.15
N MET A 190 0.08 9.48 2.44
CA MET A 190 1.07 8.73 1.65
C MET A 190 0.83 7.22 1.64
N LEU A 191 0.06 6.68 2.60
CA LEU A 191 -0.21 5.25 2.64
C LEU A 191 -1.32 4.86 1.65
N VAL A 192 -0.97 3.97 0.74
CA VAL A 192 -1.95 3.40 -0.19
C VAL A 192 -2.69 2.27 0.51
N SER A 193 -3.98 2.45 0.75
CA SER A 193 -4.82 1.44 1.41
C SER A 193 -6.01 1.04 0.55
N GLY A 194 -6.38 -0.23 0.64
CA GLY A 194 -7.63 -0.75 0.08
C GLY A 194 -8.81 -0.52 1.03
N ASN A 195 -10.00 -0.45 0.47
CA ASN A 195 -11.22 -0.37 1.25
C ASN A 195 -12.09 -1.61 0.98
N ARG A 196 -12.13 -2.54 1.95
CA ARG A 196 -12.94 -3.77 1.85
C ARG A 196 -14.42 -3.45 1.64
N SER A 197 -14.96 -2.42 2.32
CA SER A 197 -16.36 -2.04 2.17
C SER A 197 -16.69 -1.59 0.75
N GLN A 198 -15.80 -0.84 0.10
CA GLN A 198 -15.99 -0.44 -1.30
C GLN A 198 -15.99 -1.66 -2.24
N LEU A 199 -15.15 -2.67 -1.99
CA LEU A 199 -15.16 -3.89 -2.78
C LEU A 199 -16.47 -4.67 -2.64
N PHE A 200 -17.01 -4.78 -1.41
CA PHE A 200 -18.31 -5.43 -1.20
C PHE A 200 -19.44 -4.66 -1.85
N ILE A 201 -19.47 -3.33 -1.78
CA ILE A 201 -20.46 -2.50 -2.46
C ILE A 201 -20.36 -2.70 -3.98
N LEU A 202 -19.15 -2.63 -4.55
CA LEU A 202 -18.93 -2.84 -5.98
C LEU A 202 -19.36 -4.24 -6.41
N GLY A 203 -18.99 -5.27 -5.65
CA GLY A 203 -19.43 -6.65 -5.88
C GLY A 203 -20.92 -6.81 -5.83
N GLY A 204 -21.61 -6.15 -4.88
CA GLY A 204 -23.07 -6.12 -4.80
C GLY A 204 -23.71 -5.48 -6.03
N ILE A 205 -23.19 -4.35 -6.51
CA ILE A 205 -23.67 -3.68 -7.72
C ILE A 205 -23.46 -4.59 -8.94
N CYS A 206 -22.31 -5.22 -9.09
CA CYS A 206 -22.05 -6.18 -10.18
C CYS A 206 -23.04 -7.35 -10.15
N LEU A 207 -23.34 -7.88 -8.97
CA LEU A 207 -24.32 -8.96 -8.80
C LEU A 207 -25.74 -8.50 -9.22
N LEU A 208 -26.15 -7.29 -8.83
CA LEU A 208 -27.46 -6.74 -9.22
C LEU A 208 -27.56 -6.55 -10.75
N ILE A 209 -26.50 -6.06 -11.39
CA ILE A 209 -26.46 -5.91 -12.85
C ILE A 209 -26.57 -7.29 -13.53
N LEU A 210 -25.85 -8.29 -13.01
CA LEU A 210 -25.94 -9.65 -13.51
C LEU A 210 -27.35 -10.21 -13.39
N LEU A 211 -27.96 -10.07 -12.21
CA LEU A 211 -29.35 -10.49 -11.98
C LEU A 211 -30.34 -9.79 -12.92
N ALA A 212 -30.19 -8.48 -13.12
CA ALA A 212 -31.03 -7.73 -14.06
C ALA A 212 -30.87 -8.27 -15.51
N GLY A 213 -29.64 -8.58 -15.93
CA GLY A 213 -29.37 -9.21 -17.23
C GLY A 213 -30.01 -10.58 -17.35
N VAL A 214 -29.91 -11.43 -16.33
CA VAL A 214 -30.56 -12.75 -16.29
C VAL A 214 -32.09 -12.61 -16.36
N MET A 215 -32.68 -11.68 -15.59
CA MET A 215 -34.12 -11.45 -15.59
C MET A 215 -34.61 -10.96 -16.97
N ASN A 216 -33.83 -10.06 -17.60
CA ASN A 216 -34.13 -9.62 -18.97
C ASN A 216 -34.11 -10.80 -19.98
N PHE A 217 -33.09 -11.65 -19.88
CA PHE A 217 -33.00 -12.87 -20.70
C PHE A 217 -34.19 -13.80 -20.47
N ILE A 218 -34.56 -14.06 -19.19
CA ILE A 218 -35.72 -14.88 -18.84
C ILE A 218 -36.99 -14.29 -19.44
N ASN A 219 -37.22 -12.97 -19.37
CA ASN A 219 -38.39 -12.33 -19.94
C ASN A 219 -38.47 -12.51 -21.46
N LEU A 220 -37.37 -12.30 -22.18
CA LEU A 220 -37.30 -12.53 -23.61
C LEU A 220 -37.56 -14.00 -23.95
N TYR A 221 -36.99 -14.92 -23.19
CA TYR A 221 -37.16 -16.35 -23.35
C TYR A 221 -38.63 -16.79 -23.14
N LEU A 222 -39.29 -16.27 -22.11
CA LEU A 222 -40.70 -16.54 -21.83
C LEU A 222 -41.59 -16.08 -22.98
N VAL A 223 -41.37 -14.90 -23.55
CA VAL A 223 -42.11 -14.41 -24.71
C VAL A 223 -41.95 -15.32 -25.94
N LEU A 224 -40.73 -15.79 -26.19
CA LEU A 224 -40.45 -16.75 -27.27
C LEU A 224 -41.13 -18.09 -27.03
N MET A 225 -41.11 -18.58 -25.77
CA MET A 225 -41.74 -19.86 -25.39
C MET A 225 -43.27 -19.80 -25.55
N VAL A 226 -43.92 -18.70 -25.19
CA VAL A 226 -45.38 -18.52 -25.42
C VAL A 226 -45.71 -18.58 -26.90
N LYS A 227 -44.94 -17.93 -27.78
CA LYS A 227 -45.11 -18.01 -29.24
C LYS A 227 -44.94 -19.42 -29.80
N ARG A 228 -43.97 -20.19 -29.26
CA ARG A 228 -43.70 -21.60 -29.67
C ARG A 228 -44.62 -22.62 -29.00
N GLY A 229 -45.33 -22.24 -27.93
CA GLY A 229 -46.21 -23.13 -27.16
C GLY A 229 -47.24 -23.89 -27.98
N LYS A 230 -47.82 -23.25 -29.03
CA LYS A 230 -48.75 -23.90 -29.95
C LYS A 230 -48.09 -25.10 -30.68
N VAL A 231 -46.84 -24.96 -31.10
CA VAL A 231 -46.08 -26.02 -31.79
C VAL A 231 -45.79 -27.17 -30.87
N TYR A 232 -45.41 -26.91 -29.64
CA TYR A 232 -45.13 -27.93 -28.64
C TYR A 232 -46.39 -28.65 -28.18
N SER A 233 -47.51 -27.95 -28.06
CA SER A 233 -48.81 -28.57 -27.76
C SER A 233 -49.28 -29.50 -28.88
N LEU A 234 -49.12 -29.13 -30.14
CA LEU A 234 -49.38 -30.01 -31.27
C LEU A 234 -48.54 -31.27 -31.25
N ARG A 235 -47.21 -31.14 -31.04
CA ARG A 235 -46.30 -32.30 -31.00
C ARG A 235 -46.68 -33.26 -29.85
N LYS A 236 -47.11 -32.73 -28.71
CA LYS A 236 -47.57 -33.54 -27.58
C LYS A 236 -48.83 -34.35 -27.93
N VAL A 237 -49.78 -33.76 -28.69
CA VAL A 237 -51.00 -34.44 -29.17
C VAL A 237 -50.63 -35.57 -30.14
N PHE A 238 -49.57 -35.39 -30.95
CA PHE A 238 -49.03 -36.45 -31.83
C PHE A 238 -48.10 -37.43 -31.14
N GLY A 239 -48.08 -37.50 -29.80
CA GLY A 239 -47.41 -38.56 -29.04
C GLY A 239 -45.94 -38.32 -28.74
N ALA A 240 -45.42 -37.11 -28.87
CA ALA A 240 -44.04 -36.80 -28.51
C ALA A 240 -43.80 -36.96 -26.97
N ASP A 241 -42.76 -37.68 -26.59
CA ASP A 241 -42.38 -37.89 -25.20
C ASP A 241 -41.85 -36.58 -24.56
N ARG A 242 -42.20 -36.35 -23.31
CA ARG A 242 -41.79 -35.17 -22.56
C ARG A 242 -40.27 -34.98 -22.49
N LYS A 243 -39.52 -36.08 -22.36
CA LYS A 243 -38.05 -36.04 -22.31
C LYS A 243 -37.44 -35.62 -23.63
N ALA A 244 -38.03 -36.10 -24.75
CA ALA A 244 -37.57 -35.74 -26.09
C ALA A 244 -37.86 -34.27 -26.40
N LEU A 245 -39.02 -33.76 -26.00
CA LEU A 245 -39.36 -32.32 -26.12
C LEU A 245 -38.45 -31.44 -25.29
N PHE A 246 -38.15 -31.83 -24.05
CA PHE A 246 -37.25 -31.08 -23.19
C PHE A 246 -35.81 -31.03 -23.73
N LYS A 247 -35.28 -32.17 -24.19
CA LYS A 247 -33.98 -32.30 -24.84
C LYS A 247 -33.87 -31.40 -26.09
N GLN A 248 -34.92 -31.39 -26.89
CA GLN A 248 -34.98 -30.54 -28.11
C GLN A 248 -34.97 -29.07 -27.75
N ILE A 249 -35.81 -28.64 -26.79
CA ILE A 249 -35.85 -27.24 -26.32
C ILE A 249 -34.46 -26.81 -25.77
N PHE A 250 -33.79 -27.70 -25.07
CA PHE A 250 -32.46 -27.42 -24.54
C PHE A 250 -31.42 -27.24 -25.65
N ILE A 251 -31.40 -28.16 -26.64
CA ILE A 251 -30.45 -28.11 -27.77
C ILE A 251 -30.71 -26.92 -28.71
N GLU A 252 -31.98 -26.53 -28.90
CA GLU A 252 -32.33 -25.40 -29.76
C GLU A 252 -31.99 -24.02 -29.14
N ASN A 253 -31.72 -23.94 -27.84
CA ASN A 253 -31.47 -22.69 -27.12
C ASN A 253 -30.09 -22.54 -26.52
N PHE A 254 -29.27 -23.59 -26.59
CA PHE A 254 -27.87 -23.61 -26.15
C PHE A 254 -26.97 -24.18 -27.25
#